data_67fc29144a86a0bc6ada0b54b8ce20f5
#
_entry.id   67fc29144a86a0bc6ada0b54b8ce20f5
#
_cell.length_a   1.000
_cell.length_b   1.000
_cell.length_c   1.000
_cell.angle_alpha   90.00
_cell.angle_beta   90.00
_cell.angle_gamma   90.00
#
_symmetry.space_group_name_H-M   'P 1'
#
loop_
_entity.id
_entity.type
_entity.pdbx_description
1 polymer ?
#
loop_
_entity_poly.entity_id
_entity_poly.type
_entity_poly.pdbx_seq_one_letter_code
_entity_poly.pdbx_strand_id
1 'polypeptide(L)'
;MLAEPPEDAERLALDRALIAAARARIMAGARGSADADAIALRDILRDVPSSERPALRAVLGRIEAATGPALSTCGPLSQALAADRWGLIGRSTAEPDQALATARQGGRALIDLGSRPWWGRLLALPMLRVVAALPDDAAGVPRALLVSTEAPGPTGDDRTFWVTDSPASDARIIAALGEAGLIAGPLAAGGGLKLFVLTGYVQAEDGRLIDAPGQMSGVIGAAPVY
;
A
#
# COMPACT_ATOMS: atom_id res chain seq x y z
N MET A 1 12.42 29.47 39.07
CA MET A 1 12.25 29.66 37.61
C MET A 1 13.06 28.57 36.94
N LEU A 2 12.40 27.58 36.35
CA LEU A 2 13.08 26.54 35.58
C LEU A 2 13.51 27.19 34.25
N ALA A 3 14.81 27.11 33.93
CA ALA A 3 15.30 27.59 32.64
C ALA A 3 14.67 26.72 31.53
N GLU A 4 14.12 27.34 30.49
CA GLU A 4 13.72 26.61 29.30
C GLU A 4 14.96 25.89 28.73
N PRO A 5 14.79 24.61 28.34
CA PRO A 5 15.87 23.90 27.69
C PRO A 5 16.27 24.64 26.40
N PRO A 6 17.55 24.61 26.01
CA PRO A 6 18.00 25.24 24.78
C PRO A 6 17.19 24.67 23.59
N GLU A 7 16.77 25.57 22.70
CA GLU A 7 16.06 25.16 21.48
C GLU A 7 16.95 24.20 20.67
N ASP A 8 16.42 23.00 20.39
CA ASP A 8 17.07 22.04 19.53
C ASP A 8 16.80 22.45 18.06
N ALA A 9 17.86 22.89 17.38
CA ALA A 9 17.76 23.37 16.00
C ALA A 9 17.26 22.29 15.02
N GLU A 10 17.59 21.01 15.29
CA GLU A 10 17.13 19.88 14.47
C GLU A 10 15.62 19.65 14.66
N ARG A 11 15.17 19.72 15.92
CA ARG A 11 13.74 19.60 16.23
C ARG A 11 12.91 20.73 15.60
N LEU A 12 13.41 21.97 15.66
CA LEU A 12 12.76 23.10 15.00
C LEU A 12 12.70 22.96 13.47
N ALA A 13 13.75 22.39 12.86
CA ALA A 13 13.77 22.13 11.43
C ALA A 13 12.72 21.06 11.06
N LEU A 14 12.62 20.00 11.85
CA LEU A 14 11.62 18.96 11.68
C LEU A 14 10.19 19.49 11.84
N ASP A 15 9.93 20.28 12.89
CA ASP A 15 8.62 20.89 13.11
C ASP A 15 8.20 21.81 11.95
N ARG A 16 9.14 22.57 11.40
CA ARG A 16 8.89 23.42 10.21
C ARG A 16 8.59 22.57 8.97
N ALA A 17 9.35 21.49 8.75
CA ALA A 17 9.13 20.57 7.64
C ALA A 17 7.74 19.88 7.75
N LEU A 18 7.37 19.44 8.95
CA LEU A 18 6.06 18.86 9.24
C LEU A 18 4.92 19.85 8.96
N ILE A 19 5.05 21.09 9.42
CA ILE A 19 4.05 22.14 9.19
C ILE A 19 3.94 22.47 7.70
N ALA A 20 5.06 22.56 6.99
CA ALA A 20 5.09 22.84 5.56
C ALA A 20 4.41 21.70 4.77
N ALA A 21 4.74 20.46 5.07
CA ALA A 21 4.15 19.26 4.45
C ALA A 21 2.63 19.18 4.73
N ALA A 22 2.23 19.42 5.99
CA ALA A 22 0.82 19.44 6.38
C ALA A 22 0.03 20.52 5.63
N ARG A 23 0.58 21.73 5.53
CA ARG A 23 -0.05 22.83 4.78
C ARG A 23 -0.14 22.52 3.30
N ALA A 24 0.93 22.02 2.68
CA ALA A 24 0.94 21.65 1.27
C ALA A 24 -0.14 20.58 0.99
N ARG A 25 -0.26 19.58 1.86
CA ARG A 25 -1.27 18.52 1.73
C ARG A 25 -2.70 19.02 1.88
N ILE A 26 -2.96 19.89 2.87
CA ILE A 26 -4.26 20.51 3.08
C ILE A 26 -4.65 21.39 1.90
N MET A 27 -3.70 22.16 1.35
CA MET A 27 -3.93 23.02 0.20
C MET A 27 -4.14 22.27 -1.11
N ALA A 28 -3.49 21.12 -1.28
CA ALA A 28 -3.72 20.24 -2.43
C ALA A 28 -5.12 19.62 -2.44
N GLY A 29 -5.84 19.66 -1.31
CA GLY A 29 -7.20 19.15 -1.16
C GLY A 29 -7.28 17.62 -1.12
N ALA A 30 -8.47 17.10 -0.83
CA ALA A 30 -8.74 15.66 -0.69
C ALA A 30 -8.71 14.86 -2.02
N ARG A 31 -8.27 15.46 -3.12
CA ARG A 31 -8.37 14.91 -4.48
C ARG A 31 -7.03 14.64 -5.16
N GLY A 32 -5.95 14.53 -4.39
CA GLY A 32 -4.70 13.97 -4.93
C GLY A 32 -4.93 12.50 -5.32
N SER A 33 -4.42 12.06 -6.47
CA SER A 33 -4.34 10.62 -6.74
C SER A 33 -3.39 9.98 -5.72
N ALA A 34 -3.61 8.70 -5.39
CA ALA A 34 -2.72 7.96 -4.49
C ALA A 34 -1.25 8.07 -4.93
N ASP A 35 -1.01 8.16 -6.24
CA ASP A 35 0.33 8.30 -6.82
C ASP A 35 0.95 9.66 -6.57
N ALA A 36 0.19 10.75 -6.76
CA ALA A 36 0.66 12.10 -6.50
C ALA A 36 1.02 12.28 -5.01
N ASP A 37 0.20 11.69 -4.13
CA ASP A 37 0.45 11.69 -2.70
C ASP A 37 1.70 10.91 -2.33
N ALA A 38 1.92 9.77 -2.97
CA ALA A 38 3.10 8.93 -2.76
C ALA A 38 4.39 9.61 -3.23
N ILE A 39 4.35 10.25 -4.40
CA ILE A 39 5.49 11.02 -4.93
C ILE A 39 5.82 12.18 -3.99
N ALA A 40 4.81 12.96 -3.60
CA ALA A 40 4.99 14.09 -2.69
C ALA A 40 5.54 13.64 -1.32
N LEU A 41 5.04 12.55 -0.76
CA LEU A 41 5.54 12.00 0.50
C LEU A 41 7.00 11.55 0.37
N ARG A 42 7.35 10.87 -0.72
CA ARG A 42 8.72 10.42 -0.95
C ARG A 42 9.68 11.60 -1.11
N ASP A 43 9.28 12.66 -1.80
CA ASP A 43 10.10 13.87 -1.93
C ASP A 43 10.34 14.53 -0.56
N ILE A 44 9.32 14.59 0.30
CA ILE A 44 9.47 15.11 1.66
C ILE A 44 10.40 14.21 2.49
N LEU A 45 10.28 12.90 2.37
CA LEU A 45 11.09 11.95 3.14
C LEU A 45 12.55 11.86 2.69
N ARG A 46 12.86 12.33 1.48
CA ARG A 46 14.22 12.23 0.90
C ARG A 46 15.27 12.90 1.77
N ASP A 47 14.96 14.09 2.25
CA ASP A 47 15.88 14.95 3.02
C ASP A 47 15.76 14.75 4.54
N VAL A 48 14.93 13.81 4.99
CA VAL A 48 14.69 13.53 6.40
C VAL A 48 15.56 12.35 6.85
N PRO A 49 16.26 12.46 8.00
CA PRO A 49 17.00 11.35 8.59
C PRO A 49 16.13 10.10 8.77
N SER A 50 16.71 8.91 8.56
CA SER A 50 15.97 7.64 8.63
C SER A 50 15.27 7.41 9.99
N SER A 51 15.85 7.91 11.08
CA SER A 51 15.27 7.85 12.43
C SER A 51 13.99 8.68 12.60
N GLU A 52 13.78 9.70 11.79
CA GLU A 52 12.66 10.64 11.89
C GLU A 52 11.53 10.33 10.89
N ARG A 53 11.85 9.59 9.83
CA ARG A 53 10.88 9.20 8.79
C ARG A 53 9.61 8.54 9.33
N PRO A 54 9.66 7.63 10.34
CA PRO A 54 8.44 7.04 10.89
C PRO A 54 7.50 8.06 11.52
N ALA A 55 8.05 9.04 12.26
CA ALA A 55 7.25 10.10 12.89
C ALA A 55 6.58 11.00 11.83
N LEU A 56 7.34 11.40 10.81
CA LEU A 56 6.81 12.21 9.70
C LEU A 56 5.71 11.47 8.93
N ARG A 57 5.92 10.20 8.59
CA ARG A 57 4.92 9.36 7.94
C ARG A 57 3.64 9.23 8.76
N ALA A 58 3.75 9.06 10.07
CA ALA A 58 2.59 8.99 10.96
C ALA A 58 1.79 10.30 10.98
N VAL A 59 2.45 11.46 10.98
CA VAL A 59 1.75 12.76 10.91
C VAL A 59 1.04 12.96 9.58
N LEU A 60 1.72 12.70 8.47
CA LEU A 60 1.14 12.82 7.13
C LEU A 60 0.00 11.82 6.93
N GLY A 61 0.13 10.61 7.48
CA GLY A 61 -0.93 9.62 7.48
C GLY A 61 -2.19 10.07 8.22
N ARG A 62 -2.05 10.76 9.36
CA ARG A 62 -3.22 11.32 10.08
C ARG A 62 -3.93 12.41 9.28
N ILE A 63 -3.18 13.22 8.54
CA ILE A 63 -3.76 14.24 7.65
C ILE A 63 -4.51 13.56 6.50
N GLU A 64 -3.91 12.55 5.88
CA GLU A 64 -4.54 11.74 4.85
C GLU A 64 -5.83 11.09 5.35
N ALA A 65 -5.83 10.54 6.57
CA ALA A 65 -7.01 9.92 7.17
C ALA A 65 -8.13 10.93 7.45
N ALA A 66 -7.76 12.15 7.86
CA ALA A 66 -8.73 13.21 8.16
C ALA A 66 -9.39 13.80 6.91
N THR A 67 -8.73 13.74 5.76
CA THR A 67 -9.19 14.33 4.50
C THR A 67 -9.63 13.32 3.45
N GLY A 68 -9.25 12.05 3.64
CA GLY A 68 -9.48 10.97 2.69
C GLY A 68 -10.81 10.24 2.86
N PRO A 69 -11.07 9.26 1.99
CA PRO A 69 -12.26 8.42 2.08
C PRO A 69 -12.29 7.58 3.36
N ALA A 70 -13.51 7.17 3.76
CA ALA A 70 -13.71 6.32 4.93
C ALA A 70 -12.90 5.01 4.81
N LEU A 71 -12.23 4.62 5.91
CA LEU A 71 -11.45 3.40 6.01
C LEU A 71 -12.24 2.30 6.71
N SER A 72 -12.29 1.12 6.12
CA SER A 72 -12.66 -0.12 6.79
C SER A 72 -11.45 -1.02 6.97
N THR A 73 -11.42 -1.80 8.05
CA THR A 73 -10.34 -2.75 8.33
C THR A 73 -10.92 -4.14 8.52
N CYS A 74 -10.22 -5.17 8.06
CA CYS A 74 -10.59 -6.56 8.28
C CYS A 74 -9.36 -7.37 8.73
N GLY A 75 -9.45 -7.85 9.97
CA GLY A 75 -8.38 -8.56 10.65
C GLY A 75 -7.64 -7.71 11.69
N PRO A 76 -7.07 -8.36 12.72
CA PRO A 76 -6.44 -7.66 13.83
C PRO A 76 -5.16 -6.92 13.43
N LEU A 77 -4.41 -7.47 12.46
CA LEU A 77 -3.17 -6.87 12.00
C LEU A 77 -3.45 -5.60 11.18
N SER A 78 -4.49 -5.60 10.33
CA SER A 78 -4.88 -4.41 9.58
C SER A 78 -5.29 -3.25 10.50
N GLN A 79 -5.93 -3.55 11.64
CA GLN A 79 -6.26 -2.52 12.64
C GLN A 79 -5.01 -1.90 13.25
N ALA A 80 -4.04 -2.72 13.66
CA ALA A 80 -2.78 -2.25 14.22
C ALA A 80 -1.98 -1.42 13.21
N LEU A 81 -1.86 -1.90 11.97
CA LEU A 81 -1.16 -1.19 10.90
C LEU A 81 -1.86 0.11 10.50
N ALA A 82 -3.20 0.15 10.51
CA ALA A 82 -3.96 1.37 10.27
C ALA A 82 -3.74 2.40 11.38
N ALA A 83 -3.72 1.96 12.65
CA ALA A 83 -3.44 2.83 13.78
C ALA A 83 -2.03 3.43 13.72
N ASP A 84 -1.03 2.62 13.36
CA ASP A 84 0.34 3.06 13.18
C ASP A 84 0.47 4.08 12.05
N ARG A 85 -0.03 3.73 10.86
CA ARG A 85 0.16 4.52 9.63
C ARG A 85 -0.71 5.78 9.58
N TRP A 86 -1.97 5.70 10.03
CA TRP A 86 -2.97 6.77 9.90
C TRP A 86 -3.50 7.31 11.22
N GLY A 87 -3.09 6.74 12.35
CA GLY A 87 -3.56 7.16 13.67
C GLY A 87 -5.02 6.80 13.95
N LEU A 88 -5.63 5.93 13.12
CA LEU A 88 -6.99 5.43 13.29
C LEU A 88 -7.08 3.97 12.87
N ILE A 89 -7.98 3.23 13.48
CA ILE A 89 -8.18 1.80 13.20
C ILE A 89 -9.23 1.54 12.11
N GLY A 90 -9.92 2.57 11.66
CA GLY A 90 -11.03 2.43 10.71
C GLY A 90 -12.26 1.72 11.31
N ARG A 91 -13.27 1.49 10.48
CA ARG A 91 -14.43 0.68 10.84
C ARG A 91 -14.07 -0.80 10.71
N SER A 92 -14.06 -1.52 11.82
CA SER A 92 -13.78 -2.97 11.81
C SER A 92 -14.92 -3.75 11.13
N THR A 93 -14.56 -4.71 10.29
CA THR A 93 -15.45 -5.66 9.65
C THR A 93 -15.00 -7.09 9.97
N ALA A 94 -15.95 -8.01 10.10
CA ALA A 94 -15.66 -9.41 10.41
C ALA A 94 -15.16 -10.19 9.19
N GLU A 95 -15.61 -9.81 8.00
CA GLU A 95 -15.35 -10.53 6.76
C GLU A 95 -14.77 -9.61 5.69
N PRO A 96 -13.81 -10.11 4.87
CA PRO A 96 -13.21 -9.34 3.77
C PRO A 96 -14.25 -8.77 2.79
N ASP A 97 -15.34 -9.48 2.54
CA ASP A 97 -16.40 -9.03 1.62
C ASP A 97 -17.08 -7.76 2.10
N GLN A 98 -17.26 -7.60 3.40
CA GLN A 98 -17.83 -6.38 3.97
C GLN A 98 -16.87 -5.19 3.80
N ALA A 99 -15.57 -5.42 3.98
CA ALA A 99 -14.55 -4.41 3.72
C ALA A 99 -14.50 -4.02 2.24
N LEU A 100 -14.48 -5.00 1.33
CA LEU A 100 -14.51 -4.76 -0.12
C LEU A 100 -15.79 -4.04 -0.57
N ALA A 101 -16.94 -4.30 0.08
CA ALA A 101 -18.16 -3.56 -0.19
C ALA A 101 -18.03 -2.07 0.16
N THR A 102 -17.32 -1.73 1.25
CA THR A 102 -17.00 -0.32 1.59
C THR A 102 -16.12 0.31 0.51
N ALA A 103 -15.08 -0.40 0.05
CA ALA A 103 -14.22 0.10 -1.04
C ALA A 103 -15.01 0.34 -2.32
N ARG A 104 -15.94 -0.54 -2.70
CA ARG A 104 -16.81 -0.38 -3.89
C ARG A 104 -17.72 0.85 -3.81
N GLN A 105 -18.03 1.32 -2.63
CA GLN A 105 -18.83 2.52 -2.37
C GLN A 105 -18.00 3.81 -2.31
N GLY A 106 -16.74 3.76 -2.74
CA GLY A 106 -15.83 4.90 -2.74
C GLY A 106 -15.05 5.10 -1.44
N GLY A 107 -15.14 4.15 -0.50
CA GLY A 107 -14.26 4.08 0.66
C GLY A 107 -12.94 3.37 0.36
N ARG A 108 -12.20 3.03 1.43
CA ARG A 108 -10.97 2.23 1.39
C ARG A 108 -11.10 1.02 2.30
N ALA A 109 -10.49 -0.09 1.94
CA ALA A 109 -10.48 -1.32 2.73
C ALA A 109 -9.05 -1.81 2.96
N LEU A 110 -8.58 -1.82 4.20
CA LEU A 110 -7.33 -2.46 4.59
C LEU A 110 -7.63 -3.86 5.13
N ILE A 111 -7.11 -4.88 4.47
CA ILE A 111 -7.44 -6.28 4.76
C ILE A 111 -6.17 -7.09 4.97
N ASP A 112 -6.13 -7.87 6.06
CA ASP A 112 -5.00 -8.76 6.36
C ASP A 112 -4.78 -9.79 5.26
N LEU A 113 -3.53 -10.07 4.96
CA LEU A 113 -3.10 -11.21 4.14
C LEU A 113 -3.14 -12.51 4.98
N GLY A 114 -4.28 -12.78 5.62
CA GLY A 114 -4.46 -13.97 6.44
C GLY A 114 -4.67 -15.24 5.60
N SER A 115 -5.20 -16.28 6.25
CA SER A 115 -5.43 -17.61 5.66
C SER A 115 -6.50 -17.63 4.55
N ARG A 116 -7.35 -16.62 4.46
CA ARG A 116 -8.40 -16.53 3.42
C ARG A 116 -7.88 -15.80 2.20
N PRO A 117 -7.96 -16.39 1.00
CA PRO A 117 -7.44 -15.79 -0.25
C PRO A 117 -8.43 -14.77 -0.84
N TRP A 118 -8.88 -13.81 -0.03
CA TRP A 118 -9.83 -12.76 -0.45
C TRP A 118 -9.31 -11.94 -1.63
N TRP A 119 -7.99 -11.75 -1.70
CA TRP A 119 -7.30 -10.99 -2.74
C TRP A 119 -7.49 -11.60 -4.15
N GLY A 120 -7.71 -12.90 -4.25
CA GLY A 120 -8.05 -13.55 -5.52
C GLY A 120 -9.36 -13.06 -6.13
N ARG A 121 -10.30 -12.55 -5.32
CA ARG A 121 -11.56 -11.96 -5.81
C ARG A 121 -11.36 -10.70 -6.63
N LEU A 122 -10.25 -9.99 -6.43
CA LEU A 122 -9.95 -8.77 -7.17
C LEU A 122 -9.78 -9.03 -8.67
N LEU A 123 -9.42 -10.24 -9.08
CA LEU A 123 -9.42 -10.64 -10.51
C LEU A 123 -10.80 -10.51 -11.16
N ALA A 124 -11.87 -10.79 -10.41
CA ALA A 124 -13.26 -10.64 -10.87
C ALA A 124 -13.85 -9.26 -10.57
N LEU A 125 -13.13 -8.37 -9.92
CA LEU A 125 -13.57 -7.04 -9.50
C LEU A 125 -12.64 -5.95 -10.07
N PRO A 126 -12.58 -5.75 -11.38
CA PRO A 126 -11.58 -4.89 -12.02
C PRO A 126 -11.68 -3.41 -11.60
N MET A 127 -12.81 -2.97 -11.01
CA MET A 127 -12.96 -1.64 -10.45
C MET A 127 -12.24 -1.46 -9.10
N LEU A 128 -11.86 -2.55 -8.45
CA LEU A 128 -11.11 -2.52 -7.18
C LEU A 128 -9.65 -2.84 -7.45
N ARG A 129 -8.75 -2.02 -6.92
CA ARG A 129 -7.31 -2.19 -7.04
C ARG A 129 -6.63 -2.05 -5.68
N VAL A 130 -5.56 -2.79 -5.49
CA VAL A 130 -4.61 -2.52 -4.42
C VAL A 130 -3.92 -1.21 -4.73
N VAL A 131 -3.94 -0.27 -3.78
CA VAL A 131 -3.35 1.07 -3.91
C VAL A 131 -2.29 1.36 -2.85
N ALA A 132 -2.24 0.56 -1.79
CA ALA A 132 -1.18 0.59 -0.78
C ALA A 132 -1.01 -0.78 -0.13
N ALA A 133 0.13 -1.02 0.47
CA ALA A 133 0.45 -2.24 1.19
C ALA A 133 1.18 -1.89 2.49
N LEU A 134 0.81 -2.51 3.59
CA LEU A 134 1.41 -2.23 4.89
C LEU A 134 2.09 -3.47 5.47
N PRO A 135 3.27 -3.31 6.06
CA PRO A 135 4.12 -2.13 6.09
C PRO A 135 4.51 -1.65 4.69
N ASP A 136 4.62 -0.31 4.53
CA ASP A 136 4.91 0.34 3.25
C ASP A 136 6.40 0.74 3.08
N ASP A 137 7.27 0.33 4.01
CA ASP A 137 8.71 0.50 3.91
C ASP A 137 9.38 -0.54 2.98
N ALA A 138 10.55 -0.20 2.44
CA ALA A 138 11.28 -1.04 1.49
C ALA A 138 11.71 -2.40 2.08
N ALA A 139 12.03 -2.47 3.37
CA ALA A 139 12.46 -3.69 4.05
C ALA A 139 11.27 -4.55 4.50
N GLY A 140 10.08 -3.97 4.65
CA GLY A 140 8.89 -4.64 5.14
C GLY A 140 8.25 -5.57 4.11
N VAL A 141 7.85 -6.75 4.56
CA VAL A 141 6.98 -7.65 3.77
C VAL A 141 5.53 -7.24 4.00
N PRO A 142 4.74 -6.95 2.96
CA PRO A 142 3.33 -6.62 3.11
C PRO A 142 2.56 -7.67 3.90
N ARG A 143 1.77 -7.22 4.86
CA ARG A 143 0.94 -8.07 5.72
C ARG A 143 -0.54 -7.73 5.59
N ALA A 144 -0.85 -6.54 5.08
CA ALA A 144 -2.20 -6.11 4.74
C ALA A 144 -2.17 -5.28 3.45
N LEU A 145 -3.22 -5.37 2.66
CA LEU A 145 -3.38 -4.60 1.42
C LEU A 145 -4.54 -3.63 1.55
N LEU A 146 -4.31 -2.39 1.12
CA LEU A 146 -5.34 -1.36 1.00
C LEU A 146 -5.96 -1.41 -0.39
N VAL A 147 -7.26 -1.58 -0.44
CA VAL A 147 -8.05 -1.65 -1.67
C VAL A 147 -8.94 -0.43 -1.80
N SER A 148 -9.01 0.12 -3.01
CA SER A 148 -9.83 1.27 -3.38
C SER A 148 -10.34 1.12 -4.82
N THR A 149 -11.25 2.01 -5.24
CA THR A 149 -11.65 2.18 -6.64
C THR A 149 -10.69 3.08 -7.43
N GLU A 150 -9.69 3.66 -6.77
CA GLU A 150 -8.65 4.42 -7.45
C GLU A 150 -7.76 3.49 -8.27
N ALA A 151 -7.35 3.93 -9.45
CA ALA A 151 -6.37 3.23 -10.25
C ALA A 151 -4.97 3.67 -9.80
N PRO A 152 -4.08 2.74 -9.35
CA PRO A 152 -2.71 3.10 -9.03
C PRO A 152 -1.93 3.39 -10.31
N GLY A 153 -1.01 4.36 -10.25
CA GLY A 153 -0.05 4.67 -11.29
C GLY A 153 1.40 4.51 -10.80
N PRO A 154 2.39 4.69 -11.69
CA PRO A 154 3.80 4.55 -11.33
C PRO A 154 4.25 5.70 -10.44
N THR A 155 4.91 5.38 -9.32
CA THR A 155 5.46 6.36 -8.39
C THR A 155 7.00 6.40 -8.40
N GLY A 156 7.64 5.50 -9.16
CA GLY A 156 9.09 5.38 -9.28
C GLY A 156 9.71 4.30 -8.38
N ASP A 157 9.05 3.94 -7.28
CA ASP A 157 9.41 2.78 -6.46
C ASP A 157 8.13 2.13 -5.96
N ASP A 158 7.76 1.03 -6.63
CA ASP A 158 6.46 0.40 -6.49
C ASP A 158 6.60 -1.11 -6.29
N ARG A 159 5.57 -1.70 -5.72
CA ARG A 159 5.32 -3.14 -5.68
C ARG A 159 4.03 -3.44 -6.39
N THR A 160 4.05 -4.29 -7.40
CA THR A 160 2.86 -4.75 -8.09
C THR A 160 2.41 -6.09 -7.54
N PHE A 161 1.12 -6.27 -7.35
CA PHE A 161 0.51 -7.49 -6.82
C PHE A 161 -0.09 -8.30 -7.96
N TRP A 162 0.43 -9.51 -8.16
CA TRP A 162 0.02 -10.42 -9.22
C TRP A 162 -0.48 -11.74 -8.63
N VAL A 163 -1.63 -12.20 -9.11
CA VAL A 163 -2.29 -13.44 -8.67
C VAL A 163 -2.23 -14.47 -9.78
N THR A 164 -2.07 -15.75 -9.42
CA THR A 164 -2.15 -16.88 -10.36
C THR A 164 -2.75 -18.12 -9.69
N ASP A 165 -3.42 -18.96 -10.48
CA ASP A 165 -3.88 -20.30 -10.10
C ASP A 165 -2.89 -21.41 -10.49
N SER A 166 -1.68 -21.04 -10.90
CA SER A 166 -0.67 -22.01 -11.35
C SER A 166 -0.39 -23.08 -10.28
N PRO A 167 -0.47 -24.37 -10.64
CA PRO A 167 -0.11 -25.47 -9.73
C PRO A 167 1.42 -25.64 -9.60
N ALA A 168 2.22 -24.93 -10.42
CA ALA A 168 3.66 -25.00 -10.35
C ALA A 168 4.18 -24.52 -8.98
N SER A 169 5.36 -24.97 -8.56
CA SER A 169 6.00 -24.47 -7.35
C SER A 169 6.34 -22.98 -7.48
N ASP A 170 6.41 -22.27 -6.36
CA ASP A 170 6.75 -20.83 -6.34
C ASP A 170 8.09 -20.57 -7.04
N ALA A 171 9.08 -21.44 -6.83
CA ALA A 171 10.38 -21.33 -7.49
C ALA A 171 10.28 -21.40 -9.03
N ARG A 172 9.41 -22.26 -9.57
CA ARG A 172 9.19 -22.36 -11.03
C ARG A 172 8.45 -21.15 -11.58
N ILE A 173 7.48 -20.62 -10.82
CA ILE A 173 6.75 -19.41 -11.20
C ILE A 173 7.71 -18.22 -11.21
N ILE A 174 8.53 -18.06 -10.18
CA ILE A 174 9.54 -17.00 -10.08
C ILE A 174 10.56 -17.10 -11.23
N ALA A 175 11.01 -18.32 -11.56
CA ALA A 175 11.93 -18.52 -12.67
C ALA A 175 11.31 -18.09 -14.01
N ALA A 176 10.06 -18.50 -14.29
CA ALA A 176 9.35 -18.12 -15.52
C ALA A 176 9.14 -16.60 -15.62
N LEU A 177 8.76 -15.94 -14.51
CA LEU A 177 8.65 -14.48 -14.46
C LEU A 177 10.02 -13.81 -14.66
N GLY A 178 11.09 -14.39 -14.10
CA GLY A 178 12.46 -13.93 -14.27
C GLY A 178 12.93 -14.01 -15.72
N GLU A 179 12.61 -15.07 -16.44
CA GLU A 179 12.87 -15.23 -17.88
C GLU A 179 12.15 -14.15 -18.70
N ALA A 180 10.98 -13.71 -18.26
CA ALA A 180 10.25 -12.59 -18.85
C ALA A 180 10.77 -11.21 -18.40
N GLY A 181 11.82 -11.14 -17.56
CA GLY A 181 12.38 -9.90 -17.06
C GLY A 181 11.61 -9.26 -15.90
N LEU A 182 10.85 -10.06 -15.14
CA LEU A 182 10.11 -9.62 -13.96
C LEU A 182 10.75 -10.22 -12.69
N ILE A 183 11.07 -9.37 -11.71
CA ILE A 183 11.54 -9.81 -10.40
C ILE A 183 10.31 -10.03 -9.53
N ALA A 184 10.14 -11.28 -9.04
CA ALA A 184 8.98 -11.68 -8.26
C ALA A 184 9.38 -12.35 -6.95
N GLY A 185 8.53 -12.18 -5.92
CA GLY A 185 8.60 -12.91 -4.65
C GLY A 185 7.23 -13.41 -4.21
N PRO A 186 7.12 -14.58 -3.56
CA PRO A 186 5.86 -15.10 -3.07
C PRO A 186 5.41 -14.26 -1.87
N LEU A 187 4.10 -13.99 -1.77
CA LEU A 187 3.54 -13.20 -0.67
C LEU A 187 2.51 -13.99 0.14
N ALA A 188 1.57 -14.65 -0.53
CA ALA A 188 0.52 -15.44 0.10
C ALA A 188 0.03 -16.56 -0.83
N ALA A 189 -0.54 -17.62 -0.24
CA ALA A 189 -1.20 -18.69 -0.98
C ALA A 189 -2.43 -19.18 -0.23
N GLY A 190 -3.46 -19.58 -0.96
CA GLY A 190 -4.68 -20.14 -0.40
C GLY A 190 -5.74 -20.40 -1.46
N GLY A 191 -6.62 -21.39 -1.23
CA GLY A 191 -7.72 -21.70 -2.12
C GLY A 191 -7.33 -22.03 -3.57
N GLY A 192 -6.14 -22.58 -3.78
CA GLY A 192 -5.62 -22.87 -5.12
C GLY A 192 -5.00 -21.66 -5.84
N LEU A 193 -5.00 -20.49 -5.19
CA LEU A 193 -4.42 -19.27 -5.73
C LEU A 193 -3.11 -18.92 -5.00
N LYS A 194 -2.25 -18.21 -5.71
CA LYS A 194 -0.99 -17.67 -5.20
C LYS A 194 -0.90 -16.18 -5.51
N LEU A 195 -0.41 -15.44 -4.55
CA LEU A 195 -0.17 -14.01 -4.67
C LEU A 195 1.33 -13.76 -4.64
N PHE A 196 1.82 -13.05 -5.65
CA PHE A 196 3.20 -12.63 -5.77
C PHE A 196 3.31 -11.10 -5.72
N VAL A 197 4.44 -10.63 -5.23
CA VAL A 197 4.88 -9.24 -5.39
C VAL A 197 5.87 -9.18 -6.54
N LEU A 198 5.60 -8.32 -7.50
CA LEU A 198 6.53 -7.95 -8.57
C LEU A 198 7.21 -6.64 -8.19
N THR A 199 8.52 -6.54 -8.42
CA THR A 199 9.27 -5.30 -8.19
C THR A 199 8.93 -4.29 -9.29
N GLY A 200 8.66 -3.06 -8.89
CA GLY A 200 8.27 -1.97 -9.79
C GLY A 200 6.78 -1.96 -10.13
N TYR A 201 6.41 -0.98 -10.93
CA TYR A 201 5.05 -0.83 -11.47
C TYR A 201 4.91 -1.65 -12.76
N VAL A 202 4.02 -2.65 -12.71
CA VAL A 202 3.69 -3.52 -13.85
C VAL A 202 2.20 -3.36 -14.15
N GLN A 203 1.87 -3.00 -15.37
CA GLN A 203 0.49 -2.84 -15.83
C GLN A 203 -0.21 -4.19 -16.01
N ALA A 204 -1.54 -4.19 -15.94
CA ALA A 204 -2.31 -5.42 -16.13
C ALA A 204 -2.14 -6.03 -17.52
N GLU A 205 -1.92 -5.18 -18.51
CA GLU A 205 -1.73 -5.53 -19.93
C GLU A 205 -0.26 -5.65 -20.33
N ASP A 206 0.66 -5.74 -19.36
CA ASP A 206 2.09 -5.87 -19.65
C ASP A 206 2.37 -7.16 -20.43
N GLY A 207 2.98 -7.02 -21.61
CA GLY A 207 3.27 -8.12 -22.51
C GLY A 207 4.13 -9.23 -21.89
N ARG A 208 4.92 -8.91 -20.86
CA ARG A 208 5.74 -9.88 -20.11
C ARG A 208 4.91 -10.86 -19.28
N LEU A 209 3.65 -10.56 -19.02
CA LEU A 209 2.71 -11.41 -18.28
C LEU A 209 1.86 -12.33 -19.17
N ILE A 210 1.93 -12.21 -20.49
CA ILE A 210 1.10 -13.00 -21.43
C ILE A 210 1.33 -14.49 -21.25
N ASP A 211 2.59 -14.91 -21.12
CA ASP A 211 2.99 -16.31 -20.96
C ASP A 211 3.25 -16.68 -19.49
N ALA A 212 2.84 -15.84 -18.55
CA ALA A 212 3.01 -16.12 -17.13
C ALA A 212 2.24 -17.36 -16.69
N PRO A 213 2.80 -18.20 -15.80
CA PRO A 213 2.20 -19.48 -15.43
C PRO A 213 0.82 -19.35 -14.78
N GLY A 214 -0.18 -20.07 -15.30
CA GLY A 214 -1.54 -20.14 -14.78
C GLY A 214 -2.59 -19.95 -15.87
N GLN A 215 -3.80 -20.46 -15.65
CA GLN A 215 -4.94 -20.22 -16.54
C GLN A 215 -5.70 -18.95 -16.13
N MET A 216 -5.78 -18.73 -14.83
CA MET A 216 -6.38 -17.53 -14.24
C MET A 216 -5.26 -16.75 -13.53
N SER A 217 -4.81 -15.70 -14.18
CA SER A 217 -3.78 -14.83 -13.59
C SER A 217 -4.05 -13.36 -13.94
N GLY A 218 -3.50 -12.44 -13.12
CA GLY A 218 -3.62 -11.02 -13.40
C GLY A 218 -3.08 -10.13 -12.30
N VAL A 219 -2.84 -8.88 -12.67
CA VAL A 219 -2.45 -7.81 -11.74
C VAL A 219 -3.69 -7.30 -11.03
N ILE A 220 -3.64 -7.29 -9.69
CA ILE A 220 -4.72 -6.79 -8.84
C ILE A 220 -4.46 -5.38 -8.29
N GLY A 221 -3.33 -4.78 -8.62
CA GLY A 221 -2.96 -3.40 -8.26
C GLY A 221 -1.49 -3.25 -7.96
N ALA A 222 -1.11 -2.04 -7.56
CA ALA A 222 0.26 -1.70 -7.16
C ALA A 222 0.24 -0.78 -5.95
N ALA A 223 1.34 -0.74 -5.22
CA ALA A 223 1.52 0.09 -4.04
C ALA A 223 2.90 0.75 -4.05
N PRO A 224 2.98 2.04 -3.64
CA PRO A 224 4.26 2.71 -3.47
C PRO A 224 5.05 2.12 -2.30
N VAL A 225 6.37 2.27 -2.36
CA VAL A 225 7.35 1.91 -1.33
C VAL A 225 8.04 3.17 -0.83
N TYR A 226 8.31 3.26 0.49
CA TYR A 226 8.92 4.44 1.12
C TYR A 226 10.19 4.12 1.90
#